data_3a76b71919b8a0ce422c1db3601c2ef6
#
_entry.id   3a76b71919b8a0ce422c1db3601c2ef6
#
_cell.length_a   1.000
_cell.length_b   1.000
_cell.length_c   1.000
_cell.angle_alpha   90.00
_cell.angle_beta   90.00
_cell.angle_gamma   90.00
#
_symmetry.space_group_name_H-M   'P 1'
#
loop_
_entity.id
_entity.type
_entity.pdbx_description
1 polymer ?
#
loop_
_entity_poly.entity_id
_entity_poly.type
_entity_poly.pdbx_seq_one_letter_code
_entity_poly.pdbx_strand_id
1 'polypeptide(L)'
;MAEQSEVAVLILEDDQLYAQSLADSLRSFDAELTGATTASPVQAMRLIDELHPKLLIADLHLGSYNFLTLLNELISYPDTIALPKVILSSSAQRLNQADMADYGVVALYDKATYDFTDLAELARGIVRGG
;
A
#
# COMPACT_ATOMS: atom_id res chain seq x y z
N MET A 1 14.55 -10.03 19.73
CA MET A 1 14.53 -9.80 19.27
C MET A 1 14.38 -9.39 18.38
N ALA A 2 14.04 -9.40 18.39
CA ALA A 2 13.77 -9.07 17.72
C ALA A 2 13.71 -8.37 17.04
N GLU A 3 13.89 -8.03 16.99
CA GLU A 3 13.77 -7.52 16.35
C GLU A 3 13.52 -7.51 15.26
N GLN A 4 13.15 -7.89 15.30
CA GLN A 4 12.82 -8.18 14.24
C GLN A 4 12.43 -7.32 13.34
N SER A 5 12.62 -7.51 12.41
CA SER A 5 12.40 -6.53 11.42
C SER A 5 10.96 -6.24 11.32
N GLU A 6 10.60 -5.09 11.78
CA GLU A 6 9.30 -4.58 11.57
C GLU A 6 9.18 -4.05 10.17
N VAL A 7 8.15 -4.49 9.46
CA VAL A 7 7.80 -3.93 8.18
C VAL A 7 6.64 -2.96 8.40
N ALA A 8 6.87 -1.70 8.14
CA ALA A 8 5.85 -0.68 8.35
C ALA A 8 4.93 -0.55 7.13
N VAL A 9 5.47 -0.73 5.93
CA VAL A 9 4.75 -0.50 4.68
C VAL A 9 4.85 -1.74 3.80
N LEU A 10 3.70 -2.25 3.37
CA LEU A 10 3.67 -3.31 2.38
C LEU A 10 3.31 -2.71 1.03
N ILE A 11 4.08 -3.02 0.00
CA ILE A 11 3.87 -2.50 -1.34
C ILE A 11 3.47 -3.65 -2.26
N LEU A 12 2.27 -3.55 -2.83
CA LEU A 12 1.77 -4.51 -3.80
C LEU A 12 1.90 -3.88 -5.19
N GLU A 13 2.78 -4.43 -6.01
CA GLU A 13 3.11 -3.87 -7.31
C GLU A 13 3.71 -4.97 -8.18
N ASP A 14 3.17 -5.17 -9.38
CA ASP A 14 3.68 -6.21 -10.26
C ASP A 14 5.00 -5.84 -10.93
N ASP A 15 5.31 -4.56 -11.07
CA ASP A 15 6.63 -4.12 -11.54
C ASP A 15 7.58 -4.09 -10.34
N GLN A 16 8.39 -5.12 -10.20
CA GLN A 16 9.24 -5.27 -9.04
C GLN A 16 10.36 -4.24 -8.98
N LEU A 17 10.82 -3.73 -10.11
CA LEU A 17 11.81 -2.65 -10.09
C LEU A 17 11.19 -1.37 -9.55
N TYR A 18 9.96 -1.08 -9.97
CA TYR A 18 9.25 0.08 -9.44
C TYR A 18 8.99 -0.08 -7.95
N ALA A 19 8.55 -1.27 -7.54
CA ALA A 19 8.25 -1.53 -6.14
C ALA A 19 9.48 -1.34 -5.26
N GLN A 20 10.61 -1.87 -5.69
CA GLN A 20 11.84 -1.75 -4.91
C GLN A 20 12.31 -0.31 -4.86
N SER A 21 12.21 0.40 -5.98
CA SER A 21 12.57 1.82 -6.02
C SER A 21 11.71 2.65 -5.07
N LEU A 22 10.42 2.37 -5.03
CA LEU A 22 9.52 3.06 -4.12
C LEU A 22 9.87 2.75 -2.67
N ALA A 23 10.12 1.47 -2.36
CA ALA A 23 10.50 1.07 -1.02
C ALA A 23 11.78 1.77 -0.57
N ASP A 24 12.79 1.81 -1.44
CA ASP A 24 14.06 2.46 -1.14
C ASP A 24 13.88 3.96 -0.93
N SER A 25 13.05 4.59 -1.76
CA SER A 25 12.80 6.04 -1.65
C SER A 25 12.09 6.38 -0.35
N LEU A 26 11.11 5.56 0.04
CA LEU A 26 10.41 5.78 1.31
C LEU A 26 11.37 5.65 2.48
N ARG A 27 12.21 4.63 2.46
CA ARG A 27 13.17 4.43 3.54
C ARG A 27 14.21 5.54 3.59
N SER A 28 14.62 6.06 2.44
CA SER A 28 15.52 7.21 2.38
C SER A 28 14.88 8.47 2.95
N PHE A 29 13.57 8.62 2.73
CA PHE A 29 12.82 9.75 3.26
C PHE A 29 12.73 9.66 4.79
N ASP A 30 12.46 8.46 5.32
CA ASP A 30 12.34 8.25 6.77
C ASP A 30 12.68 6.79 7.04
N ALA A 31 13.70 6.57 7.87
CA ALA A 31 14.18 5.22 8.15
C ALA A 31 13.12 4.32 8.80
N GLU A 32 12.07 4.90 9.39
CA GLU A 32 10.98 4.12 9.95
C GLU A 32 10.02 3.56 8.90
N LEU A 33 10.14 4.01 7.66
CA LEU A 33 9.29 3.52 6.57
C LEU A 33 9.93 2.28 5.94
N THR A 34 10.09 1.25 6.75
CA THR A 34 10.64 -0.02 6.29
C THR A 34 9.60 -0.73 5.43
N GLY A 35 10.00 -1.18 4.26
CA GLY A 35 9.07 -1.72 3.29
C GLY A 35 9.34 -3.17 2.91
N ALA A 36 8.29 -3.88 2.57
CA ALA A 36 8.35 -5.16 1.90
C ALA A 36 7.52 -5.05 0.63
N THR A 37 7.87 -5.81 -0.39
CA THR A 37 7.18 -5.76 -1.68
C THR A 37 6.68 -7.13 -2.07
N THR A 38 5.58 -7.15 -2.82
CA THR A 38 5.06 -8.37 -3.41
C THR A 38 4.33 -8.02 -4.71
N ALA A 39 4.38 -8.93 -5.65
CA ALA A 39 3.63 -8.79 -6.90
C ALA A 39 2.30 -9.55 -6.86
N SER A 40 2.08 -10.35 -5.83
CA SER A 40 0.94 -11.24 -5.77
C SER A 40 -0.08 -10.78 -4.74
N PRO A 41 -1.34 -10.56 -5.14
CA PRO A 41 -2.40 -10.23 -4.17
C PRO A 41 -2.57 -11.32 -3.11
N VAL A 42 -2.45 -12.58 -3.48
CA VAL A 42 -2.57 -13.68 -2.53
C VAL A 42 -1.45 -13.62 -1.50
N GLN A 43 -0.22 -13.38 -1.96
CA GLN A 43 0.90 -13.22 -1.04
C GLN A 43 0.75 -11.99 -0.17
N ALA A 44 0.18 -10.91 -0.73
CA ALA A 44 -0.05 -9.70 0.05
C ALA A 44 -0.94 -9.98 1.25
N MET A 45 -2.00 -10.76 1.06
CA MET A 45 -2.88 -11.12 2.17
C MET A 45 -2.13 -11.88 3.25
N ARG A 46 -1.26 -12.80 2.85
CA ARG A 46 -0.45 -13.57 3.80
C ARG A 46 0.52 -12.66 4.54
N LEU A 47 1.18 -11.76 3.82
CA LEU A 47 2.14 -10.85 4.44
C LEU A 47 1.48 -9.86 5.40
N ILE A 48 0.27 -9.42 5.09
CA ILE A 48 -0.47 -8.57 6.01
C ILE A 48 -0.71 -9.31 7.33
N ASP A 49 -1.08 -10.58 7.24
CA ASP A 49 -1.33 -11.39 8.42
C ASP A 49 -0.06 -11.68 9.21
N GLU A 50 1.04 -11.89 8.52
CA GLU A 50 2.32 -12.24 9.16
C GLU A 50 3.06 -11.03 9.70
N LEU A 51 3.08 -9.94 8.94
CA LEU A 51 3.94 -8.80 9.23
C LEU A 51 3.23 -7.66 9.95
N HIS A 52 1.90 -7.63 9.89
CA HIS A 52 1.09 -6.56 10.49
C HIS A 52 1.60 -5.17 10.12
N PRO A 53 1.73 -4.87 8.80
CA PRO A 53 2.18 -3.54 8.41
C PRO A 53 1.18 -2.48 8.83
N LYS A 54 1.64 -1.25 8.90
CA LYS A 54 0.78 -0.12 9.28
C LYS A 54 0.15 0.55 8.08
N LEU A 55 0.62 0.24 6.87
CA LEU A 55 0.14 0.84 5.64
C LEU A 55 0.32 -0.15 4.49
N LEU A 56 -0.70 -0.24 3.65
CA LEU A 56 -0.60 -0.95 2.38
C LEU A 56 -0.61 0.08 1.26
N ILE A 57 0.41 0.06 0.40
CA ILE A 57 0.42 0.82 -0.84
C ILE A 57 0.20 -0.18 -1.97
N ALA A 58 -0.89 -0.04 -2.70
CA ALA A 58 -1.21 -0.96 -3.77
C ALA A 58 -1.22 -0.21 -5.10
N ASP A 59 -0.43 -0.71 -6.04
CA ASP A 59 -0.52 -0.26 -7.42
C ASP A 59 -1.54 -1.14 -8.11
N LEU A 60 -2.65 -0.54 -8.44
CA LEU A 60 -3.74 -1.28 -9.05
C LEU A 60 -3.72 -1.07 -10.54
N HIS A 61 -2.91 -1.87 -11.16
CA HIS A 61 -2.92 -1.97 -12.59
C HIS A 61 -4.08 -2.87 -12.98
N LEU A 62 -4.97 -2.35 -13.81
CA LEU A 62 -6.20 -3.04 -14.16
C LEU A 62 -5.96 -4.14 -15.19
N GLY A 63 -4.94 -4.94 -14.98
CA GLY A 63 -4.60 -5.99 -15.92
C GLY A 63 -5.37 -7.26 -15.64
N SER A 64 -4.63 -8.27 -15.22
CA SER A 64 -5.16 -9.62 -15.10
C SER A 64 -5.87 -9.87 -13.77
N TYR A 65 -5.76 -8.99 -12.80
CA TYR A 65 -6.40 -9.18 -11.51
C TYR A 65 -7.37 -8.04 -11.25
N ASN A 66 -8.58 -8.40 -10.86
CA ASN A 66 -9.61 -7.42 -10.58
C ASN A 66 -9.36 -6.82 -9.20
N PHE A 67 -9.05 -5.55 -9.17
CA PHE A 67 -8.70 -4.92 -7.92
C PHE A 67 -9.89 -4.77 -6.96
N LEU A 68 -11.10 -4.70 -7.48
CA LEU A 68 -12.26 -4.71 -6.60
C LEU A 68 -12.35 -6.03 -5.84
N THR A 69 -11.94 -7.13 -6.47
CA THR A 69 -11.86 -8.41 -5.79
C THR A 69 -10.87 -8.35 -4.64
N LEU A 70 -9.69 -7.77 -4.89
CA LEU A 70 -8.71 -7.60 -3.83
C LEU A 70 -9.26 -6.75 -2.68
N LEU A 71 -9.86 -5.61 -3.01
CA LEU A 71 -10.41 -4.74 -1.99
C LEU A 71 -11.52 -5.44 -1.19
N ASN A 72 -12.37 -6.20 -1.87
CA ASN A 72 -13.42 -6.95 -1.17
C ASN A 72 -12.82 -7.98 -0.21
N GLU A 73 -11.74 -8.63 -0.62
CA GLU A 73 -11.06 -9.55 0.28
C GLU A 73 -10.48 -8.83 1.49
N LEU A 74 -9.90 -7.65 1.25
CA LEU A 74 -9.28 -6.89 2.33
C LEU A 74 -10.30 -6.42 3.37
N ILE A 75 -11.54 -6.14 2.98
CA ILE A 75 -12.56 -5.72 3.95
C ILE A 75 -13.30 -6.89 4.57
N SER A 76 -13.01 -8.12 4.15
CA SER A 76 -13.67 -9.32 4.69
C SER A 76 -13.16 -9.70 6.07
N TYR A 77 -12.03 -9.17 6.50
CA TYR A 77 -11.41 -9.53 7.76
C TYR A 77 -11.20 -8.28 8.62
N PRO A 78 -11.47 -8.37 9.94
CA PRO A 78 -11.32 -7.19 10.80
C PRO A 78 -9.92 -6.56 10.75
N ASP A 79 -8.88 -7.38 10.70
CA ASP A 79 -7.51 -6.88 10.71
C ASP A 79 -7.19 -6.08 9.47
N THR A 80 -7.70 -6.50 8.32
CA THR A 80 -7.37 -5.84 7.06
C THR A 80 -8.27 -4.68 6.73
N ILE A 81 -9.52 -4.68 7.25
CA ILE A 81 -10.42 -3.54 7.02
C ILE A 81 -9.88 -2.30 7.72
N ALA A 82 -9.23 -2.47 8.87
CA ALA A 82 -8.68 -1.35 9.63
C ALA A 82 -7.35 -0.84 9.06
N LEU A 83 -6.72 -1.61 8.19
CA LEU A 83 -5.42 -1.26 7.62
C LEU A 83 -5.57 -0.09 6.65
N PRO A 84 -4.88 1.05 6.88
CA PRO A 84 -4.91 2.15 5.91
C PRO A 84 -4.32 1.71 4.58
N LYS A 85 -4.96 2.13 3.49
CA LYS A 85 -4.55 1.75 2.15
C LYS A 85 -4.36 2.99 1.30
N VAL A 86 -3.27 3.03 0.55
CA VAL A 86 -2.99 4.05 -0.44
C VAL A 86 -2.96 3.36 -1.80
N ILE A 87 -3.66 3.93 -2.75
CA ILE A 87 -3.71 3.37 -4.10
C ILE A 87 -2.87 4.25 -5.02
N LEU A 88 -1.94 3.61 -5.73
CA LEU A 88 -1.23 4.21 -6.85
C LEU A 88 -1.77 3.56 -8.11
N SER A 89 -2.28 4.33 -9.04
CA SER A 89 -2.87 3.72 -10.25
C SER A 89 -2.67 4.62 -11.45
N SER A 90 -2.32 4.02 -12.57
CA SER A 90 -2.31 4.72 -13.85
C SER A 90 -3.72 5.05 -14.33
N SER A 91 -4.72 4.51 -13.66
CA SER A 91 -6.14 4.74 -13.96
C SER A 91 -6.85 5.48 -12.83
N ALA A 92 -6.11 6.25 -12.03
CA ALA A 92 -6.66 6.90 -10.83
C ALA A 92 -7.89 7.76 -11.15
N GLN A 93 -7.89 8.43 -12.29
CA GLN A 93 -9.00 9.30 -12.65
C GLN A 93 -10.28 8.55 -12.97
N ARG A 94 -10.21 7.24 -13.14
CA ARG A 94 -11.40 6.41 -13.33
C ARG A 94 -11.97 5.92 -12.00
N LEU A 95 -11.28 6.21 -10.91
CA LEU A 95 -11.68 5.75 -9.60
C LEU A 95 -12.28 6.91 -8.82
N ASN A 96 -13.30 6.62 -8.04
CA ASN A 96 -13.96 7.62 -7.22
C ASN A 96 -13.42 7.51 -5.80
N GLN A 97 -12.78 8.56 -5.31
CA GLN A 97 -12.17 8.53 -3.99
C GLN A 97 -13.20 8.31 -2.88
N ALA A 98 -14.40 8.84 -3.03
CA ALA A 98 -15.43 8.63 -2.03
C ALA A 98 -15.82 7.15 -1.94
N ASP A 99 -15.89 6.47 -3.08
CA ASP A 99 -16.17 5.03 -3.09
C ASP A 99 -15.02 4.24 -2.49
N MET A 100 -13.79 4.68 -2.76
CA MET A 100 -12.62 3.99 -2.24
C MET A 100 -12.50 4.11 -0.72
N ALA A 101 -13.02 5.19 -0.15
CA ALA A 101 -12.95 5.37 1.30
C ALA A 101 -13.64 4.26 2.07
N ASP A 102 -14.70 3.67 1.49
CA ASP A 102 -15.42 2.57 2.12
C ASP A 102 -14.55 1.32 2.27
N TYR A 103 -13.47 1.23 1.51
CA TYR A 103 -12.53 0.09 1.59
C TYR A 103 -11.31 0.40 2.46
N GLY A 104 -11.32 1.53 3.18
CA GLY A 104 -10.18 1.92 3.98
C GLY A 104 -9.07 2.59 3.19
N VAL A 105 -9.37 3.05 1.97
CA VAL A 105 -8.40 3.77 1.14
C VAL A 105 -8.36 5.21 1.61
N VAL A 106 -7.20 5.65 2.09
CA VAL A 106 -7.04 6.98 2.65
C VAL A 106 -6.53 7.98 1.62
N ALA A 107 -5.96 7.51 0.51
CA ALA A 107 -5.51 8.38 -0.56
C ALA A 107 -5.42 7.62 -1.87
N LEU A 108 -5.67 8.33 -2.96
CA LEU A 108 -5.63 7.79 -4.30
C LEU A 108 -4.73 8.70 -5.13
N TYR A 109 -3.65 8.15 -5.67
CA TYR A 109 -2.67 8.91 -6.45
C TYR A 109 -2.61 8.41 -7.87
N ASP A 110 -2.43 9.34 -8.81
CA ASP A 110 -2.11 9.00 -10.19
C ASP A 110 -0.64 8.63 -10.27
N LYS A 111 -0.36 7.40 -10.68
CA LYS A 111 1.00 6.87 -10.71
C LYS A 111 1.93 7.69 -11.61
N ALA A 112 1.39 8.34 -12.64
CA ALA A 112 2.20 9.09 -13.60
C ALA A 112 2.56 10.49 -13.11
N THR A 113 1.76 11.07 -12.20
CA THR A 113 1.90 12.49 -11.88
C THR A 113 2.00 12.81 -10.39
N TYR A 114 1.90 11.81 -9.52
CA TYR A 114 1.85 12.09 -8.09
C TYR A 114 3.19 12.67 -7.58
N ASP A 115 3.08 13.46 -6.52
CA ASP A 115 4.25 14.02 -5.86
C ASP A 115 4.72 13.02 -4.79
N PHE A 116 5.94 12.52 -4.95
CA PHE A 116 6.48 11.53 -4.01
C PHE A 116 6.52 12.08 -2.58
N THR A 117 6.85 13.36 -2.41
CA THR A 117 6.94 13.93 -1.08
C THR A 117 5.59 13.91 -0.37
N ASP A 118 4.51 14.18 -1.09
CA ASP A 118 3.16 14.08 -0.51
C ASP A 118 2.87 12.66 -0.02
N LEU A 119 3.19 11.67 -0.84
CA LEU A 119 2.98 10.28 -0.46
C LEU A 119 3.84 9.92 0.75
N ALA A 120 5.11 10.32 0.73
CA ALA A 120 6.04 9.99 1.81
C ALA A 120 5.62 10.62 3.12
N GLU A 121 5.15 11.86 3.09
CA GLU A 121 4.68 12.53 4.30
C GLU A 121 3.41 11.88 4.84
N LEU A 122 2.51 11.49 3.96
CA LEU A 122 1.31 10.77 4.37
C LEU A 122 1.70 9.43 5.02
N ALA A 123 2.60 8.70 4.39
CA ALA A 123 3.04 7.42 4.91
C ALA A 123 3.69 7.58 6.29
N ARG A 124 4.54 8.59 6.45
CA ARG A 124 5.19 8.84 7.74
C ARG A 124 4.15 9.14 8.82
N GLY A 125 3.16 9.96 8.50
CA GLY A 125 2.10 10.28 9.44
C GLY A 125 1.32 9.07 9.89
N ILE A 126 1.00 8.17 8.95
CA ILE A 126 0.26 6.96 9.25
C ILE A 126 1.11 6.02 10.12
N VAL A 127 2.37 5.82 9.77
CA VAL A 127 3.25 4.89 10.48
C VAL A 127 3.52 5.39 11.90
N ARG A 128 3.77 6.69 12.06
CA ARG A 128 4.08 7.25 13.38
C ARG A 128 2.84 7.49 14.22
N GLY A 129 1.74 7.84 13.58
CA GLY A 129 0.51 8.15 14.30
C GLY A 129 -0.34 6.95 14.61
N GLY A 130 -0.10 5.88 13.86
CA GLY A 130 -0.90 4.66 14.02
C GLY A 130 -0.37 3.75 15.08
#